data_8b2d1a4ca6bf91c775969ad236e0285e
#
_entry.id   8b2d1a4ca6bf91c775969ad236e0285e
#
_cell.length_a   1.000
_cell.length_b   1.000
_cell.length_c   1.000
_cell.angle_alpha   90.00
_cell.angle_beta   90.00
_cell.angle_gamma   90.00
#
_symmetry.space_group_name_H-M   'P 1'
#
loop_
_entity.id
_entity.type
_entity.pdbx_description
1 polymer ?
#
loop_
_entity_poly.entity_id
_entity_poly.type
_entity_poly.pdbx_seq_one_letter_code
_entity_poly.pdbx_strand_id
1 'polypeptide(L)'
;MSSKLKISHNKLILVEGADAYWFLIWALKAYSIEDVQVMDFGGNPDLFMFIKTLKNLDNFDLVTSIIIARDAETDHTAAFSSVTAALKNNGLSVPDILFSYKDGNPKIAVMLFPGYDQNGNIENGCLEHLCLKTINDKTIETTEKYLKDVRGCCHFT
;
A
#
# COMPACT_ATOMS: atom_id res chain seq x y z
N MET A 1 20.82 6.16 -11.93
CA MET A 1 20.23 7.52 -12.01
C MET A 1 18.98 7.51 -11.18
N SER A 2 18.97 8.22 -10.04
CA SER A 2 17.74 8.40 -9.26
C SER A 2 16.79 9.27 -10.09
N SER A 3 15.67 8.72 -10.54
CA SER A 3 14.64 9.53 -11.20
C SER A 3 14.13 10.55 -10.17
N LYS A 4 14.25 11.83 -10.49
CA LYS A 4 13.78 12.91 -9.65
C LYS A 4 12.28 12.69 -9.37
N LEU A 5 11.89 12.63 -8.10
CA LEU A 5 10.49 12.48 -7.70
C LEU A 5 9.67 13.60 -8.37
N LYS A 6 8.56 13.24 -9.05
CA LYS A 6 7.76 14.15 -9.86
C LYS A 6 6.28 13.77 -9.80
N ILE A 7 5.41 14.77 -9.67
CA ILE A 7 3.95 14.60 -9.79
C ILE A 7 3.56 14.77 -11.26
N SER A 8 2.95 13.75 -11.83
CA SER A 8 2.49 13.71 -13.22
C SER A 8 0.97 13.56 -13.37
N HIS A 9 0.27 13.17 -12.30
CA HIS A 9 -1.19 13.01 -12.26
C HIS A 9 -1.77 13.68 -11.02
N ASN A 10 -3.02 14.05 -11.09
CA ASN A 10 -3.73 14.69 -9.98
C ASN A 10 -4.35 13.73 -8.96
N LYS A 11 -4.28 12.42 -9.22
CA LYS A 11 -4.68 11.36 -8.30
C LYS A 11 -3.46 10.51 -7.98
N LEU A 12 -3.16 10.35 -6.71
CA LEU A 12 -1.97 9.65 -6.26
C LEU A 12 -2.34 8.44 -5.41
N ILE A 13 -1.60 7.35 -5.56
CA ILE A 13 -1.57 6.24 -4.61
C ILE A 13 -0.14 6.15 -4.08
N LEU A 14 0.02 6.37 -2.78
CA LEU A 14 1.29 6.22 -2.07
C LEU A 14 1.33 4.83 -1.46
N VAL A 15 2.36 4.07 -1.75
CA VAL A 15 2.47 2.65 -1.33
C VAL A 15 3.72 2.40 -0.53
N GLU A 16 3.66 1.42 0.36
CA GLU A 16 4.79 0.92 1.12
C GLU A 16 5.47 -0.22 0.36
N GLY A 17 6.65 0.09 -0.23
CA GLY A 17 7.51 -0.90 -0.84
C GLY A 17 7.22 -1.24 -2.31
N ALA A 18 8.19 -1.90 -2.92
CA ALA A 18 8.20 -2.20 -4.34
C ALA A 18 7.11 -3.22 -4.75
N ASP A 19 6.78 -4.19 -3.89
CA ASP A 19 5.80 -5.23 -4.21
C ASP A 19 4.40 -4.63 -4.31
N ALA A 20 4.01 -3.78 -3.37
CA ALA A 20 2.75 -3.03 -3.43
C ALA A 20 2.71 -2.07 -4.63
N TYR A 21 3.84 -1.45 -4.96
CA TYR A 21 3.96 -0.60 -6.15
C TYR A 21 3.62 -1.38 -7.43
N TRP A 22 4.28 -2.50 -7.67
CA TRP A 22 4.05 -3.28 -8.88
C TRP A 22 2.68 -3.93 -8.91
N PHE A 23 2.19 -4.41 -7.75
CA PHE A 23 0.84 -4.95 -7.63
C PHE A 23 -0.21 -3.92 -8.09
N LEU A 24 -0.12 -2.68 -7.59
CA LEU A 24 -1.08 -1.63 -7.97
C LEU A 24 -0.92 -1.16 -9.40
N ILE A 25 0.30 -1.06 -9.94
CA ILE A 25 0.51 -0.78 -11.36
C ILE A 25 -0.22 -1.81 -12.25
N TRP A 26 -0.07 -3.10 -11.93
CA TRP A 26 -0.74 -4.15 -12.70
C TRP A 26 -2.26 -4.16 -12.48
N ALA A 27 -2.74 -3.90 -11.26
CA ALA A 27 -4.16 -3.79 -10.97
C ALA A 27 -4.80 -2.63 -11.73
N LEU A 28 -4.22 -1.44 -11.68
CA LEU A 28 -4.70 -0.27 -12.41
C LEU A 28 -4.77 -0.55 -13.93
N LYS A 29 -3.74 -1.17 -14.48
CA LYS A 29 -3.71 -1.58 -15.88
C LYS A 29 -4.82 -2.58 -16.22
N ALA A 30 -5.04 -3.60 -15.36
CA ALA A 30 -6.07 -4.61 -15.57
C ALA A 30 -7.48 -4.00 -15.60
N TYR A 31 -7.72 -2.94 -14.84
CA TYR A 31 -8.98 -2.20 -14.81
C TYR A 31 -9.03 -1.00 -15.74
N SER A 32 -8.01 -0.81 -16.61
CA SER A 32 -7.92 0.32 -17.55
C SER A 32 -8.03 1.69 -16.87
N ILE A 33 -7.41 1.82 -15.67
CA ILE A 33 -7.34 3.08 -14.93
C ILE A 33 -5.99 3.74 -15.24
N GLU A 34 -6.02 4.87 -15.96
CA GLU A 34 -4.81 5.52 -16.49
C GLU A 34 -4.50 6.87 -15.82
N ASP A 35 -5.47 7.45 -15.10
CA ASP A 35 -5.38 8.80 -14.54
C ASP A 35 -4.88 8.84 -13.08
N VAL A 36 -4.13 7.82 -12.68
CA VAL A 36 -3.61 7.63 -11.33
C VAL A 36 -2.10 7.38 -11.37
N GLN A 37 -1.36 8.07 -10.53
CA GLN A 37 0.07 7.83 -10.32
C GLN A 37 0.30 7.04 -9.04
N VAL A 38 1.03 5.94 -9.14
CA VAL A 38 1.52 5.18 -7.98
C VAL A 38 2.91 5.67 -7.63
N MET A 39 3.19 5.89 -6.35
CA MET A 39 4.48 6.34 -5.83
C MET A 39 4.85 5.50 -4.61
N ASP A 40 6.05 4.91 -4.62
CA ASP A 40 6.59 4.15 -3.50
C ASP A 40 7.25 5.12 -2.51
N PHE A 41 6.84 5.09 -1.24
CA PHE A 41 7.42 5.92 -0.18
C PHE A 41 8.49 5.19 0.64
N GLY A 42 8.81 3.93 0.31
CA GLY A 42 9.73 3.10 1.09
C GLY A 42 9.05 2.45 2.29
N GLY A 43 9.78 2.35 3.41
CA GLY A 43 9.26 1.76 4.64
C GLY A 43 8.44 2.71 5.52
N ASN A 44 7.83 2.15 6.56
CA ASN A 44 6.95 2.87 7.49
C ASN A 44 7.54 4.19 8.07
N PRO A 45 8.82 4.25 8.52
CA PRO A 45 9.38 5.50 9.04
C PRO A 45 9.51 6.60 8.00
N ASP A 46 9.47 6.26 6.72
CA ASP A 46 9.69 7.20 5.63
C ASP A 46 8.44 7.99 5.21
N LEU A 47 7.23 7.50 5.53
CA LEU A 47 5.96 8.10 5.10
C LEU A 47 5.86 9.59 5.50
N PHE A 48 6.23 9.94 6.74
CA PHE A 48 6.18 11.33 7.20
C PHE A 48 7.07 12.24 6.34
N MET A 49 8.31 11.82 6.09
CA MET A 49 9.26 12.59 5.29
C MET A 49 8.88 12.60 3.81
N PHE A 50 8.33 11.49 3.31
CA PHE A 50 7.84 11.41 1.95
C PHE A 50 6.69 12.40 1.70
N ILE A 51 5.67 12.45 2.58
CA ILE A 51 4.57 13.42 2.48
C ILE A 51 5.11 14.85 2.55
N LYS A 52 6.04 15.13 3.46
CA LYS A 52 6.67 16.44 3.56
C LYS A 52 7.38 16.85 2.26
N THR A 53 8.10 15.91 1.64
CA THR A 53 8.76 16.13 0.36
C THR A 53 7.75 16.32 -0.77
N LEU A 54 6.73 15.44 -0.83
CA LEU A 54 5.67 15.47 -1.84
C LEU A 54 4.96 16.82 -1.89
N LYS A 55 4.66 17.40 -0.72
CA LYS A 55 4.01 18.73 -0.61
C LYS A 55 4.84 19.89 -1.18
N ASN A 56 6.14 19.71 -1.31
CA ASN A 56 7.06 20.70 -1.87
C ASN A 56 7.38 20.47 -3.35
N LEU A 57 6.78 19.43 -3.97
CA LEU A 57 6.97 19.21 -5.39
C LEU A 57 6.07 20.12 -6.23
N ASP A 58 6.55 20.43 -7.43
CA ASP A 58 5.75 21.10 -8.45
C ASP A 58 4.46 20.29 -8.72
N ASN A 59 3.35 20.97 -8.92
CA ASN A 59 2.02 20.40 -9.18
C ASN A 59 1.32 19.74 -7.97
N PHE A 60 1.85 19.85 -6.74
CA PHE A 60 1.13 19.33 -5.58
C PHE A 60 -0.23 20.02 -5.36
N ASP A 61 -0.31 21.31 -5.66
CA ASP A 61 -1.54 22.12 -5.63
C ASP A 61 -2.63 21.63 -6.59
N LEU A 62 -2.26 20.87 -7.62
CA LEU A 62 -3.18 20.24 -8.58
C LEU A 62 -3.65 18.84 -8.13
N VAL A 63 -3.10 18.28 -7.06
CA VAL A 63 -3.48 16.96 -6.55
C VAL A 63 -4.87 17.05 -5.92
N THR A 64 -5.80 16.25 -6.43
CA THR A 64 -7.20 16.21 -5.98
C THR A 64 -7.47 15.10 -4.98
N SER A 65 -6.72 14.00 -5.06
CA SER A 65 -6.89 12.87 -4.13
C SER A 65 -5.58 12.11 -3.89
N ILE A 66 -5.45 11.60 -2.69
CA ILE A 66 -4.34 10.73 -2.27
C ILE A 66 -4.92 9.50 -1.57
N ILE A 67 -4.51 8.31 -1.98
CA ILE A 67 -4.71 7.07 -1.24
C ILE A 67 -3.35 6.67 -0.66
N ILE A 68 -3.30 6.31 0.62
CA ILE A 68 -2.12 5.72 1.24
C ILE A 68 -2.43 4.24 1.45
N ALA A 69 -1.64 3.37 0.80
CA ALA A 69 -1.80 1.93 0.86
C ALA A 69 -0.56 1.31 1.51
N ARG A 70 -0.78 0.51 2.55
CA ARG A 70 0.28 -0.19 3.27
C ARG A 70 -0.21 -1.49 3.89
N ASP A 71 0.71 -2.28 4.42
CA ASP A 71 0.40 -3.49 5.15
C ASP A 71 -0.18 -3.20 6.54
N ALA A 72 -1.17 -3.99 6.95
CA ALA A 72 -1.74 -3.95 8.30
C ALA A 72 -0.79 -4.57 9.34
N GLU A 73 0.14 -5.40 8.87
CA GLU A 73 1.09 -6.14 9.71
C GLU A 73 0.37 -7.00 10.77
N THR A 74 0.85 -6.95 11.99
CA THR A 74 0.24 -7.66 13.12
C THR A 74 -0.88 -6.90 13.82
N ASP A 75 -1.02 -5.59 13.52
CA ASP A 75 -2.02 -4.71 14.16
C ASP A 75 -2.46 -3.59 13.21
N HIS A 76 -3.61 -3.80 12.57
CA HIS A 76 -4.20 -2.82 11.64
C HIS A 76 -4.52 -1.48 12.31
N THR A 77 -4.83 -1.47 13.62
CA THR A 77 -5.13 -0.24 14.36
C THR A 77 -3.86 0.59 14.54
N ALA A 78 -2.75 -0.05 14.89
CA ALA A 78 -1.45 0.60 14.98
C ALA A 78 -1.00 1.11 13.60
N ALA A 79 -1.17 0.30 12.55
CA ALA A 79 -0.84 0.69 11.18
C ALA A 79 -1.64 1.93 10.74
N PHE A 80 -2.96 1.96 10.97
CA PHE A 80 -3.81 3.10 10.67
C PHE A 80 -3.43 4.34 11.48
N SER A 81 -3.16 4.17 12.79
CA SER A 81 -2.74 5.26 13.68
C SER A 81 -1.42 5.89 13.23
N SER A 82 -0.47 5.08 12.75
CA SER A 82 0.80 5.56 12.21
C SER A 82 0.60 6.45 10.97
N VAL A 83 -0.24 6.02 10.03
CA VAL A 83 -0.55 6.80 8.83
C VAL A 83 -1.26 8.11 9.19
N THR A 84 -2.27 8.04 10.06
CA THR A 84 -3.04 9.24 10.47
C THR A 84 -2.17 10.23 11.21
N ALA A 85 -1.21 9.78 12.02
CA ALA A 85 -0.21 10.65 12.65
C ALA A 85 0.69 11.34 11.62
N ALA A 86 1.16 10.61 10.61
CA ALA A 86 1.97 11.19 9.54
C ALA A 86 1.20 12.26 8.75
N LEU A 87 -0.07 12.01 8.44
CA LEU A 87 -0.97 12.99 7.78
C LEU A 87 -1.17 14.23 8.63
N LYS A 88 -1.56 14.05 9.90
CA LYS A 88 -1.80 15.14 10.84
C LYS A 88 -0.58 16.03 11.02
N ASN A 89 0.60 15.44 11.20
CA ASN A 89 1.85 16.15 11.39
C ASN A 89 2.30 16.91 10.13
N ASN A 90 1.79 16.54 8.96
CA ASN A 90 1.98 17.26 7.71
C ASN A 90 0.84 18.25 7.38
N GLY A 91 -0.15 18.42 8.27
CA GLY A 91 -1.27 19.35 8.07
C GLY A 91 -2.22 18.93 6.94
N LEU A 92 -2.34 17.62 6.72
CA LEU A 92 -3.27 17.04 5.74
C LEU A 92 -4.54 16.55 6.43
N SER A 93 -5.62 16.39 5.65
CA SER A 93 -6.87 15.80 6.13
C SER A 93 -6.64 14.37 6.63
N VAL A 94 -7.24 14.03 7.78
CA VAL A 94 -7.08 12.72 8.42
C VAL A 94 -8.37 11.94 8.27
N PRO A 95 -8.38 10.79 7.57
CA PRO A 95 -9.53 9.92 7.48
C PRO A 95 -9.97 9.38 8.85
N ASP A 96 -11.26 9.30 9.07
CA ASP A 96 -11.83 8.78 10.32
C ASP A 96 -11.85 7.24 10.32
N ILE A 97 -12.00 6.65 9.12
CA ILE A 97 -12.09 5.20 8.92
C ILE A 97 -11.31 4.78 7.68
N LEU A 98 -10.87 3.51 7.66
CA LEU A 98 -10.22 2.89 6.51
C LEU A 98 -11.16 2.81 5.30
N PHE A 99 -10.56 2.80 4.10
CA PHE A 99 -11.24 2.66 2.81
C PHE A 99 -12.29 3.73 2.50
N SER A 100 -12.26 4.85 3.22
CA SER A 100 -13.16 5.97 2.98
C SER A 100 -12.38 7.27 2.84
N TYR A 101 -12.81 8.10 1.90
CA TYR A 101 -12.21 9.42 1.73
C TYR A 101 -12.65 10.39 2.82
N LYS A 102 -11.69 11.10 3.37
CA LYS A 102 -11.92 12.34 4.12
C LYS A 102 -11.86 13.51 3.16
N ASP A 103 -12.89 14.34 3.18
CA ASP A 103 -12.93 15.57 2.40
C ASP A 103 -11.81 16.53 2.83
N GLY A 104 -11.23 17.17 1.83
CA GLY A 104 -10.11 18.08 1.95
C GLY A 104 -9.55 18.43 0.57
N ASN A 105 -8.48 19.17 0.56
CA ASN A 105 -7.74 19.45 -0.66
C ASN A 105 -6.25 19.13 -0.40
N PRO A 106 -5.79 17.95 -0.84
CA PRO A 106 -6.51 16.85 -1.53
C PRO A 106 -7.46 16.06 -0.59
N LYS A 107 -8.42 15.29 -1.16
CA LYS A 107 -9.16 14.24 -0.46
C LYS A 107 -8.22 13.10 -0.11
N ILE A 108 -8.34 12.52 1.08
CA ILE A 108 -7.42 11.47 1.53
C ILE A 108 -8.19 10.23 1.98
N ALA A 109 -7.69 9.06 1.58
CA ALA A 109 -8.12 7.77 2.09
C ALA A 109 -6.91 6.92 2.52
N VAL A 110 -7.13 5.99 3.44
CA VAL A 110 -6.15 5.00 3.85
C VAL A 110 -6.69 3.60 3.54
N MET A 111 -5.86 2.79 2.92
CA MET A 111 -6.11 1.40 2.59
C MET A 111 -5.05 0.53 3.26
N LEU A 112 -5.47 -0.55 3.90
CA LEU A 112 -4.56 -1.53 4.49
C LEU A 112 -4.73 -2.88 3.79
N PHE A 113 -3.61 -3.54 3.47
CA PHE A 113 -3.61 -4.92 3.02
C PHE A 113 -3.62 -5.87 4.24
N PRO A 114 -4.30 -7.01 4.15
CA PRO A 114 -5.02 -7.56 3.00
C PRO A 114 -6.46 -7.05 2.80
N GLY A 115 -6.96 -6.13 3.62
CA GLY A 115 -8.28 -5.57 3.52
C GLY A 115 -9.27 -6.18 4.49
N TYR A 116 -10.49 -6.45 4.02
CA TYR A 116 -11.56 -7.05 4.82
C TYR A 116 -11.62 -8.57 4.67
N ASP A 117 -12.00 -9.25 5.76
CA ASP A 117 -12.39 -10.66 5.73
C ASP A 117 -13.81 -10.83 5.14
N GLN A 118 -14.27 -12.09 5.06
CA GLN A 118 -15.61 -12.42 4.56
C GLN A 118 -16.75 -11.90 5.46
N ASN A 119 -16.45 -11.54 6.69
CA ASN A 119 -17.42 -11.02 7.68
C ASN A 119 -17.39 -9.48 7.73
N GLY A 120 -16.55 -8.83 6.94
CA GLY A 120 -16.40 -7.38 6.93
C GLY A 120 -15.50 -6.81 8.03
N ASN A 121 -14.71 -7.65 8.70
CA ASN A 121 -13.69 -7.19 9.65
C ASN A 121 -12.38 -6.89 8.93
N ILE A 122 -11.63 -5.90 9.40
CA ILE A 122 -10.30 -5.61 8.88
C ILE A 122 -9.34 -6.70 9.36
N GLU A 123 -8.63 -7.30 8.42
CA GLU A 123 -7.64 -8.32 8.73
C GLU A 123 -6.26 -7.72 9.00
N ASN A 124 -5.52 -8.38 9.88
CA ASN A 124 -4.08 -8.18 10.00
C ASN A 124 -3.35 -8.97 8.92
N GLY A 125 -2.19 -8.49 8.50
CA GLY A 125 -1.38 -9.15 7.47
C GLY A 125 -0.77 -8.15 6.49
N CYS A 126 -0.46 -8.65 5.32
CA CYS A 126 0.23 -7.93 4.26
C CYS A 126 -0.36 -8.24 2.88
N LEU A 127 0.17 -7.59 1.85
CA LEU A 127 -0.25 -7.78 0.46
C LEU A 127 -0.20 -9.26 0.03
N GLU A 128 0.81 -10.01 0.47
CA GLU A 128 0.94 -11.43 0.12
C GLU A 128 -0.24 -12.25 0.62
N HIS A 129 -0.81 -11.93 1.79
CA HIS A 129 -2.03 -12.59 2.29
C HIS A 129 -3.22 -12.34 1.36
N LEU A 130 -3.35 -11.13 0.79
CA LEU A 130 -4.37 -10.84 -0.22
C LEU A 130 -4.13 -11.69 -1.48
N CYS A 131 -2.90 -11.75 -1.96
CA CYS A 131 -2.53 -12.55 -3.14
C CYS A 131 -2.81 -14.04 -2.92
N LEU A 132 -2.49 -14.58 -1.75
CA LEU A 132 -2.74 -15.99 -1.41
C LEU A 132 -4.23 -16.34 -1.43
N LYS A 133 -5.13 -15.43 -1.08
CA LYS A 133 -6.58 -15.64 -1.16
C LYS A 133 -7.08 -15.85 -2.61
N THR A 134 -6.32 -15.43 -3.61
CA THR A 134 -6.67 -15.62 -5.03
C THR A 134 -6.19 -16.95 -5.60
N ILE A 135 -5.36 -17.69 -4.86
CA ILE A 135 -4.77 -18.96 -5.27
C ILE A 135 -5.59 -20.11 -4.67
N ASN A 136 -5.86 -21.16 -5.44
CA ASN A 136 -6.56 -22.32 -4.92
C ASN A 136 -5.69 -23.16 -3.98
N ASP A 137 -6.32 -23.81 -3.00
CA ASP A 137 -5.66 -24.59 -1.94
C ASP A 137 -4.69 -25.64 -2.49
N LYS A 138 -5.04 -26.30 -3.58
CA LYS A 138 -4.19 -27.32 -4.23
C LYS A 138 -2.86 -26.74 -4.70
N THR A 139 -2.85 -25.53 -5.22
CA THR A 139 -1.61 -24.83 -5.63
C THR A 139 -0.76 -24.50 -4.41
N ILE A 140 -1.38 -24.03 -3.32
CA ILE A 140 -0.70 -23.74 -2.06
C ILE A 140 -0.04 -24.99 -1.50
N GLU A 141 -0.79 -26.09 -1.36
CA GLU A 141 -0.29 -27.39 -0.86
C GLU A 141 0.87 -27.92 -1.72
N THR A 142 0.76 -27.81 -3.04
CA THR A 142 1.81 -28.27 -3.97
C THR A 142 3.09 -27.45 -3.78
N THR A 143 2.97 -26.13 -3.64
CA THR A 143 4.11 -25.24 -3.44
C THR A 143 4.77 -25.48 -2.08
N GLU A 144 3.98 -25.64 -1.02
CA GLU A 144 4.51 -25.96 0.32
C GLU A 144 5.26 -27.30 0.34
N LYS A 145 4.70 -28.31 -0.32
CA LYS A 145 5.36 -29.60 -0.46
C LYS A 145 6.70 -29.48 -1.16
N TYR A 146 6.73 -28.78 -2.31
CA TYR A 146 7.97 -28.54 -3.05
C TYR A 146 9.02 -27.82 -2.18
N LEU A 147 8.63 -26.78 -1.47
CA LEU A 147 9.54 -26.03 -0.59
C LEU A 147 10.07 -26.88 0.58
N LYS A 148 9.25 -27.78 1.15
CA LYS A 148 9.69 -28.73 2.18
C LYS A 148 10.69 -29.75 1.61
N ASP A 149 10.45 -30.26 0.40
CA ASP A 149 11.32 -31.20 -0.28
C ASP A 149 12.68 -30.56 -0.59
N VAL A 150 12.71 -29.33 -1.09
CA VAL A 150 13.94 -28.57 -1.38
C VAL A 150 14.72 -28.28 -0.10
N ARG A 151 14.06 -27.89 1.00
CA ARG A 151 14.74 -27.67 2.30
C ARG A 151 15.29 -28.95 2.90
N GLY A 152 14.63 -30.09 2.68
CA GLY A 152 15.12 -31.41 3.11
C GLY A 152 16.37 -31.90 2.36
N CYS A 153 16.61 -31.39 1.16
CA CYS A 153 17.82 -31.72 0.37
C CYS A 153 19.07 -30.90 0.73
N CYS A 154 18.92 -29.83 1.50
CA CYS A 154 20.05 -28.98 1.92
C CYS A 154 20.62 -29.42 3.28
N HIS A 155 21.08 -30.67 3.39
CA HIS A 155 22.07 -31.06 4.39
C HIS A 155 23.44 -30.72 3.83
N PHE A 156 23.89 -29.48 4.07
CA PHE A 156 25.31 -29.16 3.98
C PHE A 156 26.02 -29.81 5.17
N THR A 157 26.82 -30.84 4.89
CA THR A 157 27.87 -31.36 5.77
C THR A 157 28.98 -30.34 5.91
#